data_861766182139417bc7b49d77b918e9fd
#
_entry.id   861766182139417bc7b49d77b918e9fd
#
_cell.length_a   1.000
_cell.length_b   1.000
_cell.length_c   1.000
_cell.angle_alpha   90.00
_cell.angle_beta   90.00
_cell.angle_gamma   90.00
#
_symmetry.space_group_name_H-M   'P 1'
#
loop_
_entity.id
_entity.type
_entity.pdbx_description
1 polymer ?
#
loop_
_entity_poly.entity_id
_entity_poly.type
_entity_poly.pdbx_seq_one_letter_code
_entity_poly.pdbx_strand_id
1 'polypeptide(L)'
;MITSTNHVPMRGIVYSSNPRMECLTPQFEGEEIRIRYQFHSYGLIEGDIQKGEFCIVVEQGEYNLSFVVSVSKLYAESSVGKVKNLSDFARLSENDFDEAFHLFYSGKFKNIFHPDEKREMLLYEGLSKGTPSGQKVEEFLIGIHKKKRTVVSLEESSAIFYQVHENRLETFQVNRNQHGYLEIRVHSDAEFLVLKLSLIHISEPTRHAQISYA
;
A
#
# COMPACT_ATOMS: atom_id res chain seq x y z
N MET A 1 -16.47 23.12 -20.04
CA MET A 1 -17.01 23.24 -21.40
C MET A 1 -17.73 24.58 -21.48
N ILE A 2 -17.52 25.35 -22.55
CA ILE A 2 -18.17 26.63 -22.85
C ILE A 2 -18.99 26.42 -24.10
N THR A 3 -20.25 26.80 -24.08
CA THR A 3 -21.18 26.60 -25.21
C THR A 3 -21.87 27.92 -25.54
N SER A 4 -21.94 28.22 -26.82
CA SER A 4 -22.73 29.38 -27.32
C SER A 4 -24.22 29.08 -27.24
N THR A 5 -24.97 29.96 -26.61
CA THR A 5 -26.44 29.79 -26.47
C THR A 5 -27.21 30.14 -27.73
N ASN A 6 -26.59 30.89 -28.64
CA ASN A 6 -27.21 31.34 -29.91
C ASN A 6 -26.65 30.57 -31.12
N HIS A 7 -25.87 29.50 -30.91
CA HIS A 7 -25.24 28.68 -31.96
C HIS A 7 -24.32 29.47 -32.92
N VAL A 8 -23.81 30.61 -32.49
CA VAL A 8 -22.83 31.39 -33.23
C VAL A 8 -21.43 31.02 -32.68
N PRO A 9 -20.43 30.73 -33.53
CA PRO A 9 -19.07 30.51 -33.07
C PRO A 9 -18.55 31.66 -32.23
N MET A 10 -18.02 31.35 -31.07
CA MET A 10 -17.37 32.31 -30.18
C MET A 10 -15.87 32.27 -30.42
N ARG A 11 -15.23 33.42 -30.36
CA ARG A 11 -13.78 33.56 -30.34
C ARG A 11 -13.35 34.23 -29.05
N GLY A 12 -12.32 33.73 -28.42
CA GLY A 12 -11.87 34.31 -27.15
C GLY A 12 -10.58 33.76 -26.64
N ILE A 13 -10.22 34.26 -25.46
CA ILE A 13 -9.07 33.80 -24.69
C ILE A 13 -9.52 33.33 -23.30
N VAL A 14 -8.75 32.44 -22.72
CA VAL A 14 -8.91 31.99 -21.33
C VAL A 14 -7.57 32.01 -20.63
N TYR A 15 -7.56 32.56 -19.43
CA TYR A 15 -6.40 32.51 -18.54
C TYR A 15 -6.84 32.28 -17.09
N SER A 16 -5.91 31.91 -16.24
CA SER A 16 -6.16 31.73 -14.81
C SER A 16 -5.54 32.85 -13.98
N SER A 17 -6.27 33.30 -12.97
CA SER A 17 -5.75 34.23 -11.96
C SER A 17 -4.73 33.59 -11.01
N ASN A 18 -4.67 32.26 -10.93
CA ASN A 18 -3.73 31.52 -10.09
C ASN A 18 -2.59 30.96 -10.95
N PRO A 19 -1.32 31.30 -10.66
CA PRO A 19 -0.16 30.88 -11.46
C PRO A 19 0.09 29.36 -11.44
N ARG A 20 -0.50 28.63 -10.50
CA ARG A 20 -0.42 27.15 -10.46
C ARG A 20 -1.43 26.45 -11.38
N MET A 21 -2.39 27.19 -11.90
CA MET A 21 -3.41 26.67 -12.82
C MET A 21 -3.09 27.16 -14.25
N GLU A 22 -2.43 26.32 -15.00
CA GLU A 22 -2.06 26.60 -16.40
C GLU A 22 -3.20 26.26 -17.34
N CYS A 23 -3.59 27.19 -18.21
CA CYS A 23 -4.56 26.96 -19.27
C CYS A 23 -3.85 26.40 -20.50
N LEU A 24 -4.08 25.12 -20.80
CA LEU A 24 -3.50 24.43 -21.98
C LEU A 24 -4.23 24.80 -23.29
N THR A 25 -5.37 25.48 -23.19
CA THR A 25 -6.14 25.99 -24.32
C THR A 25 -6.38 27.49 -24.10
N PRO A 26 -5.32 28.34 -24.21
CA PRO A 26 -5.44 29.76 -23.88
C PRO A 26 -6.24 30.60 -24.92
N GLN A 27 -6.43 30.07 -26.13
CA GLN A 27 -7.24 30.67 -27.18
C GLN A 27 -8.20 29.65 -27.73
N PHE A 28 -9.38 30.10 -28.14
CA PHE A 28 -10.40 29.22 -28.64
C PHE A 28 -11.30 29.90 -29.69
N GLU A 29 -11.85 29.06 -30.55
CA GLU A 29 -12.87 29.47 -31.55
C GLU A 29 -13.81 28.28 -31.80
N GLY A 30 -15.12 28.51 -31.77
CA GLY A 30 -16.15 27.49 -32.02
C GLY A 30 -17.44 27.71 -31.26
N GLU A 31 -18.44 26.88 -31.50
CA GLU A 31 -19.72 26.90 -30.80
C GLU A 31 -19.67 26.19 -29.44
N GLU A 32 -18.89 25.09 -29.38
CA GLU A 32 -18.70 24.30 -28.19
C GLU A 32 -17.20 24.06 -27.97
N ILE A 33 -16.68 24.50 -26.83
CA ILE A 33 -15.27 24.52 -26.55
C ILE A 33 -14.95 23.81 -25.24
N ARG A 34 -13.98 22.92 -25.27
CA ARG A 34 -13.41 22.27 -24.07
C ARG A 34 -12.12 22.94 -23.70
N ILE A 35 -12.13 23.68 -22.60
CA ILE A 35 -10.91 24.22 -21.99
C ILE A 35 -10.17 23.11 -21.26
N ARG A 36 -8.92 22.94 -21.63
CA ARG A 36 -7.99 22.05 -20.92
C ARG A 36 -7.09 22.86 -20.01
N TYR A 37 -6.83 22.35 -18.83
CA TYR A 37 -5.98 23.00 -17.84
C TYR A 37 -5.15 21.96 -17.08
N GLN A 38 -4.06 22.42 -16.48
CA GLN A 38 -3.20 21.64 -15.64
C GLN A 38 -2.91 22.41 -14.35
N PHE A 39 -3.02 21.72 -13.21
CA PHE A 39 -2.68 22.27 -11.91
C PHE A 39 -1.32 21.77 -11.47
N HIS A 40 -0.43 22.69 -11.06
CA HIS A 40 0.93 22.39 -10.59
C HIS A 40 0.93 22.34 -9.06
N SER A 41 0.97 21.12 -8.50
CA SER A 41 0.93 20.87 -7.06
C SER A 41 2.31 20.90 -6.38
N TYR A 42 3.39 21.15 -7.12
CA TYR A 42 4.75 21.14 -6.55
C TYR A 42 4.88 22.08 -5.35
N GLY A 43 5.45 21.55 -4.25
CA GLY A 43 5.67 22.31 -3.01
C GLY A 43 4.41 22.57 -2.17
N LEU A 44 3.25 21.98 -2.52
CA LEU A 44 2.07 22.00 -1.68
C LEU A 44 2.06 20.82 -0.72
N ILE A 45 1.51 21.04 0.47
CA ILE A 45 1.35 20.02 1.52
C ILE A 45 -0.12 19.65 1.73
N GLU A 46 -0.38 18.54 2.42
CA GLU A 46 -1.75 18.12 2.76
C GLU A 46 -2.46 19.21 3.58
N GLY A 47 -3.65 19.58 3.15
CA GLY A 47 -4.46 20.62 3.76
C GLY A 47 -4.35 21.99 3.10
N ASP A 48 -3.39 22.20 2.21
CA ASP A 48 -3.29 23.45 1.44
C ASP A 48 -4.53 23.65 0.57
N ILE A 49 -4.99 24.89 0.53
CA ILE A 49 -6.12 25.31 -0.30
C ILE A 49 -5.63 26.39 -1.25
N GLN A 50 -5.78 26.15 -2.54
CA GLN A 50 -5.51 27.09 -3.62
C GLN A 50 -6.84 27.56 -4.22
N LYS A 51 -6.99 28.85 -4.39
CA LYS A 51 -8.17 29.47 -5.00
C LYS A 51 -7.75 30.29 -6.21
N GLY A 52 -8.66 30.42 -7.14
CA GLY A 52 -8.47 31.25 -8.33
C GLY A 52 -9.71 31.25 -9.20
N GLU A 53 -9.58 31.93 -10.34
CA GLU A 53 -10.64 32.05 -11.33
C GLU A 53 -10.07 31.79 -12.72
N PHE A 54 -10.85 31.16 -13.57
CA PHE A 54 -10.66 31.22 -15.01
C PHE A 54 -11.37 32.45 -15.52
N CYS A 55 -10.61 33.35 -16.12
CA CYS A 55 -11.12 34.54 -16.78
C CYS A 55 -11.27 34.22 -18.26
N ILE A 56 -12.48 34.26 -18.75
CA ILE A 56 -12.89 33.95 -20.14
C ILE A 56 -13.30 35.24 -20.79
N VAL A 57 -12.55 35.67 -21.77
CA VAL A 57 -12.82 36.94 -22.51
C VAL A 57 -13.26 36.58 -23.91
N VAL A 58 -14.44 37.00 -24.27
CA VAL A 58 -15.03 36.86 -25.59
C VAL A 58 -15.51 38.24 -26.09
N GLU A 59 -15.86 38.37 -27.37
CA GLU A 59 -16.35 39.62 -27.93
C GLU A 59 -17.57 40.20 -27.19
N GLN A 60 -18.38 39.33 -26.57
CA GLN A 60 -19.61 39.69 -25.85
C GLN A 60 -19.38 40.10 -24.40
N GLY A 61 -18.17 39.94 -23.87
CA GLY A 61 -17.83 40.30 -22.49
C GLY A 61 -16.84 39.40 -21.81
N GLU A 62 -16.68 39.59 -20.52
CA GLU A 62 -15.82 38.80 -19.61
C GLU A 62 -16.67 37.95 -18.69
N TYR A 63 -16.23 36.71 -18.49
CA TYR A 63 -16.85 35.74 -17.59
C TYR A 63 -15.79 35.12 -16.66
N ASN A 64 -16.11 35.04 -15.39
CA ASN A 64 -15.23 34.45 -14.40
C ASN A 64 -15.80 33.13 -13.85
N LEU A 65 -14.98 32.10 -13.83
CA LEU A 65 -15.31 30.80 -13.22
C LEU A 65 -14.35 30.55 -12.06
N SER A 66 -14.86 30.71 -10.84
CA SER A 66 -14.06 30.43 -9.64
C SER A 66 -13.77 28.95 -9.46
N PHE A 67 -12.58 28.63 -8.97
CA PHE A 67 -12.21 27.27 -8.57
C PHE A 67 -11.53 27.25 -7.21
N VAL A 68 -11.64 26.10 -6.55
CA VAL A 68 -10.93 25.79 -5.31
C VAL A 68 -10.27 24.43 -5.49
N VAL A 69 -8.96 24.37 -5.25
CA VAL A 69 -8.19 23.13 -5.23
C VAL A 69 -7.74 22.89 -3.79
N SER A 70 -8.19 21.80 -3.18
CA SER A 70 -7.69 21.33 -1.89
C SER A 70 -6.70 20.19 -2.09
N VAL A 71 -5.54 20.28 -1.45
CA VAL A 71 -4.53 19.23 -1.49
C VAL A 71 -4.90 18.19 -0.45
N SER A 72 -5.23 17.00 -0.90
CA SER A 72 -5.47 15.84 -0.05
C SER A 72 -4.45 14.77 -0.34
N LYS A 73 -3.92 14.13 0.71
CA LYS A 73 -3.07 12.97 0.57
C LYS A 73 -3.91 11.78 0.09
N LEU A 74 -3.41 11.06 -0.89
CA LEU A 74 -3.98 9.77 -1.27
C LEU A 74 -3.77 8.77 -0.12
N TYR A 75 -4.74 7.93 0.13
CA TYR A 75 -4.69 6.88 1.14
C TYR A 75 -5.34 5.60 0.62
N ALA A 76 -5.04 4.50 1.28
CA ALA A 76 -5.79 3.26 1.10
C ALA A 76 -6.73 3.08 2.30
N GLU A 77 -7.95 2.61 2.05
CA GLU A 77 -8.88 2.23 3.11
C GLU A 77 -8.59 0.80 3.56
N SER A 78 -8.69 0.54 4.86
CA SER A 78 -8.50 -0.76 5.48
C SER A 78 -9.43 -0.96 6.68
N SER A 79 -9.52 -2.19 7.20
CA SER A 79 -10.28 -2.55 8.40
C SER A 79 -9.86 -1.76 9.65
N VAL A 80 -8.60 -1.35 9.73
CA VAL A 80 -8.06 -0.54 10.84
C VAL A 80 -8.09 0.98 10.55
N GLY A 81 -8.78 1.40 9.47
CA GLY A 81 -8.90 2.79 9.06
C GLY A 81 -8.03 3.17 7.86
N LYS A 82 -7.77 4.46 7.70
CA LYS A 82 -7.03 4.98 6.55
C LYS A 82 -5.53 4.72 6.68
N VAL A 83 -4.96 4.04 5.69
CA VAL A 83 -3.51 3.83 5.56
C VAL A 83 -2.95 4.95 4.69
N LYS A 84 -2.24 5.89 5.29
CA LYS A 84 -1.73 7.11 4.65
C LYS A 84 -0.22 7.09 4.40
N ASN A 85 0.50 6.20 5.07
CA ASN A 85 1.95 6.12 5.05
C ASN A 85 2.44 4.72 5.42
N LEU A 86 3.75 4.51 5.32
CA LEU A 86 4.39 3.23 5.62
C LEU A 86 4.27 2.80 7.09
N SER A 87 4.10 3.75 8.04
CA SER A 87 3.88 3.41 9.45
C SER A 87 2.47 2.87 9.68
N ASP A 88 1.46 3.44 9.00
CA ASP A 88 0.09 2.92 9.04
C ASP A 88 0.03 1.52 8.41
N PHE A 89 0.78 1.29 7.32
CA PHE A 89 0.88 -0.02 6.69
C PHE A 89 1.53 -1.06 7.62
N ALA A 90 2.60 -0.70 8.33
CA ALA A 90 3.22 -1.57 9.32
C ALA A 90 2.21 -1.96 10.42
N ARG A 91 1.46 -0.98 10.94
CA ARG A 91 0.40 -1.23 11.93
C ARG A 91 -0.72 -2.13 11.37
N LEU A 92 -1.12 -1.94 10.11
CA LEU A 92 -2.08 -2.84 9.46
C LEU A 92 -1.54 -4.26 9.42
N SER A 93 -0.28 -4.46 9.02
CA SER A 93 0.33 -5.79 8.95
C SER A 93 0.46 -6.51 10.30
N GLU A 94 0.47 -5.77 11.41
CA GLU A 94 0.46 -6.32 12.76
C GLU A 94 -0.94 -6.78 13.19
N ASN A 95 -1.99 -6.07 12.76
CA ASN A 95 -3.38 -6.35 13.15
C ASN A 95 -4.07 -7.32 12.18
N ASP A 96 -3.84 -7.13 10.87
CA ASP A 96 -4.43 -7.95 9.81
C ASP A 96 -3.40 -8.10 8.67
N PHE A 97 -2.65 -9.20 8.74
CA PHE A 97 -1.60 -9.47 7.73
C PHE A 97 -2.19 -9.79 6.36
N ASP A 98 -3.35 -10.43 6.30
CA ASP A 98 -3.97 -10.81 5.03
C ASP A 98 -4.45 -9.56 4.28
N GLU A 99 -5.05 -8.60 4.99
CA GLU A 99 -5.41 -7.32 4.39
C GLU A 99 -4.18 -6.51 3.96
N ALA A 100 -3.12 -6.49 4.78
CA ALA A 100 -1.85 -5.86 4.42
C ALA A 100 -1.22 -6.50 3.18
N PHE A 101 -1.29 -7.83 3.06
CA PHE A 101 -0.84 -8.57 1.89
C PHE A 101 -1.63 -8.14 0.63
N HIS A 102 -2.94 -8.10 0.70
CA HIS A 102 -3.78 -7.65 -0.42
C HIS A 102 -3.52 -6.19 -0.79
N LEU A 103 -3.35 -5.32 0.19
CA LEU A 103 -3.02 -3.92 -0.04
C LEU A 103 -1.65 -3.78 -0.73
N PHE A 104 -0.63 -4.51 -0.26
CA PHE A 104 0.74 -4.47 -0.80
C PHE A 104 0.77 -4.78 -2.30
N TYR A 105 -0.02 -5.76 -2.76
CA TYR A 105 -0.11 -6.13 -4.17
C TYR A 105 -1.18 -5.36 -4.96
N SER A 106 -1.86 -4.40 -4.33
CA SER A 106 -2.82 -3.54 -5.01
C SER A 106 -2.15 -2.34 -5.67
N GLY A 107 -2.76 -1.81 -6.74
CA GLY A 107 -2.32 -0.56 -7.35
C GLY A 107 -2.41 0.66 -6.41
N LYS A 108 -3.16 0.56 -5.31
CA LYS A 108 -3.35 1.63 -4.32
C LYS A 108 -2.15 1.78 -3.37
N PHE A 109 -1.31 0.75 -3.22
CA PHE A 109 -0.16 0.79 -2.31
C PHE A 109 0.82 1.92 -2.64
N LYS A 110 1.02 2.23 -3.93
CA LYS A 110 1.91 3.32 -4.35
C LYS A 110 1.48 4.69 -3.83
N ASN A 111 0.20 4.87 -3.51
CA ASN A 111 -0.34 6.14 -3.05
C ASN A 111 0.07 6.51 -1.60
N ILE A 112 0.55 5.53 -0.81
CA ILE A 112 0.92 5.76 0.58
C ILE A 112 2.37 6.26 0.74
N PHE A 113 3.18 6.23 -0.33
CA PHE A 113 4.56 6.71 -0.27
C PHE A 113 4.62 8.23 -0.27
N HIS A 114 5.54 8.75 0.54
CA HIS A 114 5.92 10.15 0.47
C HIS A 114 6.91 10.38 -0.70
N PRO A 115 6.93 11.55 -1.35
CA PRO A 115 7.87 11.85 -2.44
C PRO A 115 9.35 11.66 -2.10
N ASP A 116 9.71 11.76 -0.83
CA ASP A 116 11.07 11.59 -0.33
C ASP A 116 11.45 10.11 -0.10
N GLU A 117 10.47 9.21 -0.03
CA GLU A 117 10.64 7.77 0.23
C GLU A 117 11.02 6.99 -1.06
N LYS A 118 12.00 7.52 -1.82
CA LYS A 118 12.43 6.93 -3.10
C LYS A 118 13.08 5.56 -2.95
N ARG A 119 13.84 5.36 -1.87
CA ARG A 119 14.49 4.09 -1.56
C ARG A 119 13.47 3.01 -1.25
N GLU A 120 12.49 3.33 -0.44
CA GLU A 120 11.40 2.45 -0.02
C GLU A 120 10.52 2.09 -1.23
N MET A 121 10.23 3.07 -2.10
CA MET A 121 9.51 2.85 -3.35
C MET A 121 10.26 1.88 -4.28
N LEU A 122 11.58 2.05 -4.43
CA LEU A 122 12.39 1.17 -5.26
C LEU A 122 12.42 -0.26 -4.69
N LEU A 123 12.52 -0.40 -3.36
CA LEU A 123 12.43 -1.70 -2.68
C LEU A 123 11.08 -2.37 -2.93
N TYR A 124 9.99 -1.62 -2.78
CA TYR A 124 8.64 -2.09 -3.10
C TYR A 124 8.53 -2.57 -4.55
N GLU A 125 9.01 -1.79 -5.51
CA GLU A 125 8.96 -2.16 -6.93
C GLU A 125 9.76 -3.42 -7.26
N GLY A 126 10.84 -3.67 -6.51
CA GLY A 126 11.60 -4.92 -6.61
C GLY A 126 10.82 -6.12 -6.06
N LEU A 127 10.27 -5.98 -4.86
CA LEU A 127 9.61 -7.08 -4.14
C LEU A 127 8.19 -7.38 -4.67
N SER A 128 7.46 -6.37 -5.15
CA SER A 128 6.09 -6.54 -5.66
C SER A 128 6.01 -7.25 -7.01
N LYS A 129 7.14 -7.40 -7.72
CA LYS A 129 7.19 -8.12 -9.00
C LYS A 129 7.13 -9.63 -8.82
N GLY A 130 6.50 -10.31 -9.79
CA GLY A 130 6.39 -11.76 -9.84
C GLY A 130 5.28 -12.31 -8.94
N THR A 131 5.42 -13.56 -8.51
CA THR A 131 4.39 -14.25 -7.72
C THR A 131 4.22 -13.60 -6.35
N PRO A 132 2.99 -13.21 -5.95
CA PRO A 132 2.69 -12.72 -4.62
C PRO A 132 3.11 -13.71 -3.52
N SER A 133 3.73 -13.20 -2.46
CA SER A 133 4.19 -13.99 -1.31
C SER A 133 4.18 -13.16 -0.04
N GLY A 134 3.70 -13.72 1.07
CA GLY A 134 3.75 -13.11 2.38
C GLY A 134 5.18 -12.80 2.83
N GLN A 135 6.15 -13.65 2.46
CA GLN A 135 7.57 -13.42 2.74
C GLN A 135 8.08 -12.10 2.16
N LYS A 136 7.66 -11.72 0.94
CA LYS A 136 8.06 -10.46 0.34
C LYS A 136 7.50 -9.23 1.06
N VAL A 137 6.30 -9.34 1.62
CA VAL A 137 5.72 -8.30 2.48
C VAL A 137 6.56 -8.15 3.76
N GLU A 138 6.95 -9.27 4.37
CA GLU A 138 7.87 -9.28 5.51
C GLU A 138 9.23 -8.66 5.18
N GLU A 139 9.83 -9.05 4.07
CA GLU A 139 11.10 -8.49 3.60
C GLU A 139 11.00 -6.98 3.35
N PHE A 140 9.88 -6.52 2.82
CA PHE A 140 9.63 -5.09 2.66
C PHE A 140 9.59 -4.37 4.01
N LEU A 141 8.79 -4.84 4.97
CA LEU A 141 8.66 -4.24 6.30
C LEU A 141 10.00 -4.19 7.06
N ILE A 142 10.81 -5.25 6.92
CA ILE A 142 12.16 -5.30 7.48
C ILE A 142 13.09 -4.29 6.77
N GLY A 143 13.03 -4.25 5.44
CA GLY A 143 13.86 -3.38 4.62
C GLY A 143 13.61 -1.88 4.83
N ILE A 144 12.38 -1.50 5.16
CA ILE A 144 11.99 -0.13 5.53
C ILE A 144 12.14 0.15 7.05
N HIS A 145 12.75 -0.76 7.81
CA HIS A 145 12.98 -0.67 9.26
C HIS A 145 11.71 -0.46 10.11
N LYS A 146 10.55 -0.90 9.63
CA LYS A 146 9.29 -0.88 10.39
C LYS A 146 9.03 -2.18 11.14
N LYS A 147 9.81 -3.22 10.85
CA LYS A 147 9.74 -4.50 11.51
C LYS A 147 11.14 -5.07 11.74
N LYS A 148 11.34 -5.76 12.85
CA LYS A 148 12.55 -6.54 13.09
C LYS A 148 12.40 -7.94 12.48
N ARG A 149 13.53 -8.57 12.17
CA ARG A 149 13.52 -9.95 11.66
C ARG A 149 12.91 -10.88 12.71
N THR A 150 12.01 -11.74 12.28
CA THR A 150 11.43 -12.76 13.15
C THR A 150 12.49 -13.79 13.52
N VAL A 151 12.64 -14.03 14.82
CA VAL A 151 13.48 -15.10 15.36
C VAL A 151 12.57 -16.18 15.89
N VAL A 152 12.87 -17.41 15.52
CA VAL A 152 12.17 -18.61 15.94
C VAL A 152 13.01 -19.31 17.00
N SER A 153 12.38 -19.78 18.06
CA SER A 153 13.00 -20.58 19.10
C SER A 153 12.11 -21.78 19.44
N LEU A 154 12.74 -22.88 19.78
CA LEU A 154 12.06 -24.02 20.37
C LEU A 154 12.04 -23.85 21.89
N GLU A 155 10.96 -24.25 22.54
CA GLU A 155 10.88 -24.26 23.99
C GLU A 155 11.86 -25.28 24.56
N GLU A 156 11.96 -26.47 23.92
CA GLU A 156 12.90 -27.49 24.22
C GLU A 156 13.78 -27.78 22.98
N SER A 157 15.09 -27.73 23.16
CA SER A 157 16.06 -28.03 22.09
C SER A 157 16.43 -29.51 21.99
N SER A 158 16.06 -30.30 22.97
CA SER A 158 16.31 -31.75 23.03
C SER A 158 15.25 -32.45 23.85
N ALA A 159 14.84 -33.64 23.41
CA ALA A 159 13.99 -34.53 24.18
C ALA A 159 14.60 -35.93 24.21
N ILE A 160 14.58 -36.58 25.37
CA ILE A 160 15.10 -37.94 25.54
C ILE A 160 13.97 -38.83 26.01
N PHE A 161 13.74 -39.92 25.27
CA PHE A 161 12.67 -40.86 25.57
C PHE A 161 13.30 -42.20 26.01
N TYR A 162 12.82 -42.72 27.11
CA TYR A 162 13.29 -44.00 27.68
C TYR A 162 12.17 -45.06 27.53
N GLN A 163 12.54 -46.30 27.25
CA GLN A 163 11.63 -47.47 27.22
C GLN A 163 10.38 -47.25 26.34
N VAL A 164 10.59 -46.76 25.14
CA VAL A 164 9.50 -46.59 24.18
C VAL A 164 9.14 -47.95 23.58
N HIS A 165 8.00 -48.51 23.98
CA HIS A 165 7.48 -49.79 23.51
C HIS A 165 6.31 -49.68 22.53
N GLU A 166 5.72 -48.50 22.41
CA GLU A 166 4.57 -48.20 21.57
C GLU A 166 4.76 -46.89 20.85
N ASN A 167 3.97 -46.66 19.81
CA ASN A 167 3.93 -45.39 19.13
C ASN A 167 3.49 -44.27 20.08
N ARG A 168 4.32 -43.26 20.19
CA ARG A 168 4.09 -42.13 21.08
C ARG A 168 3.90 -40.84 20.28
N LEU A 169 2.93 -40.05 20.68
CA LEU A 169 2.70 -38.75 20.14
C LEU A 169 3.32 -37.69 21.05
N GLU A 170 4.22 -36.88 20.50
CA GLU A 170 4.80 -35.73 21.21
C GLU A 170 4.59 -34.45 20.45
N THR A 171 4.60 -33.31 21.13
CA THR A 171 4.43 -31.98 20.57
C THR A 171 5.59 -31.10 20.96
N PHE A 172 6.17 -30.43 19.97
CA PHE A 172 7.14 -29.36 20.21
C PHE A 172 6.49 -28.02 20.04
N GLN A 173 6.78 -27.12 20.96
CA GLN A 173 6.33 -25.75 20.87
C GLN A 173 7.37 -24.89 20.19
N VAL A 174 6.94 -24.21 19.12
CA VAL A 174 7.76 -23.26 18.39
C VAL A 174 7.31 -21.86 18.77
N ASN A 175 8.21 -21.10 19.37
CA ASN A 175 7.95 -19.72 19.76
C ASN A 175 8.55 -18.75 18.74
N ARG A 176 7.93 -17.61 18.57
CA ARG A 176 8.42 -16.51 17.74
C ARG A 176 8.35 -15.19 18.50
N ASN A 177 9.26 -14.28 18.20
CA ASN A 177 9.37 -12.98 18.88
C ASN A 177 8.63 -11.84 18.19
N GLN A 178 8.04 -12.06 17.02
CA GLN A 178 7.39 -11.03 16.22
C GLN A 178 6.08 -11.56 15.60
N HIS A 179 5.15 -10.65 15.33
CA HIS A 179 3.93 -10.93 14.55
C HIS A 179 4.24 -10.99 13.05
N GLY A 180 3.28 -11.52 12.26
CA GLY A 180 3.31 -11.51 10.82
C GLY A 180 3.48 -12.89 10.18
N TYR A 181 3.79 -12.92 8.89
CA TYR A 181 3.89 -14.15 8.13
C TYR A 181 5.20 -14.90 8.43
N LEU A 182 5.08 -16.19 8.72
CA LEU A 182 6.20 -17.08 8.92
C LEU A 182 5.90 -18.45 8.31
N GLU A 183 6.78 -18.94 7.46
CA GLU A 183 6.76 -20.29 6.93
C GLU A 183 7.90 -21.09 7.57
N ILE A 184 7.55 -22.18 8.24
CA ILE A 184 8.52 -23.09 8.86
C ILE A 184 8.38 -24.45 8.18
N ARG A 185 9.48 -24.97 7.67
CA ARG A 185 9.59 -26.34 7.19
C ARG A 185 10.32 -27.18 8.24
N VAL A 186 9.67 -28.24 8.64
CA VAL A 186 10.24 -29.23 9.57
C VAL A 186 10.45 -30.52 8.79
N HIS A 187 11.60 -31.12 8.93
CA HIS A 187 11.87 -32.41 8.35
C HIS A 187 12.62 -33.29 9.38
N SER A 188 12.43 -34.60 9.31
CA SER A 188 13.15 -35.59 10.09
C SER A 188 14.10 -36.33 9.17
N ASP A 189 15.32 -36.53 9.64
CA ASP A 189 16.34 -37.38 9.05
C ASP A 189 16.32 -38.82 9.62
N ALA A 190 15.42 -39.07 10.59
CA ALA A 190 15.23 -40.39 11.18
C ALA A 190 13.93 -41.04 10.66
N GLU A 191 14.05 -42.25 10.09
CA GLU A 191 12.92 -42.98 9.47
C GLU A 191 11.79 -43.33 10.44
N PHE A 192 12.11 -43.49 11.73
CA PHE A 192 11.15 -43.82 12.79
C PHE A 192 10.38 -42.57 13.30
N LEU A 193 10.73 -41.37 12.87
CA LEU A 193 10.03 -40.13 13.23
C LEU A 193 9.11 -39.68 12.11
N VAL A 194 7.82 -39.78 12.33
CA VAL A 194 6.80 -39.31 11.39
C VAL A 194 6.29 -37.94 11.81
N LEU A 195 6.47 -36.97 10.93
CA LEU A 195 5.95 -35.60 11.14
C LEU A 195 4.52 -35.50 10.59
N LYS A 196 3.53 -35.18 11.43
CA LYS A 196 2.17 -34.91 10.96
C LYS A 196 2.02 -33.59 10.24
N LEU A 197 2.91 -32.62 10.54
CA LEU A 197 2.94 -31.30 9.93
C LEU A 197 4.37 -30.97 9.50
N SER A 198 4.62 -31.04 8.19
CA SER A 198 5.95 -30.69 7.63
C SER A 198 6.06 -29.21 7.24
N LEU A 199 4.93 -28.52 7.08
CA LEU A 199 4.86 -27.11 6.70
C LEU A 199 3.85 -26.36 7.58
N ILE A 200 4.31 -25.29 8.23
CA ILE A 200 3.51 -24.49 9.16
C ILE A 200 3.51 -23.05 8.65
N HIS A 201 2.33 -22.57 8.30
CA HIS A 201 2.09 -21.16 8.03
C HIS A 201 1.50 -20.51 9.29
N ILE A 202 2.20 -19.52 9.82
CA ILE A 202 1.76 -18.81 11.02
C ILE A 202 1.54 -17.35 10.64
N SER A 203 0.27 -16.94 10.57
CA SER A 203 -0.15 -15.56 10.37
C SER A 203 -0.54 -14.86 11.68
N GLU A 204 -0.96 -15.62 12.70
CA GLU A 204 -1.42 -15.11 13.99
C GLU A 204 -0.38 -15.30 15.13
N PRO A 205 -0.46 -14.51 16.22
CA PRO A 205 0.57 -14.48 17.26
C PRO A 205 0.72 -15.77 18.10
N THR A 206 -0.26 -16.67 18.07
CA THR A 206 -0.26 -17.87 18.92
C THR A 206 -0.86 -19.07 18.17
N ARG A 207 -0.02 -19.87 17.50
CA ARG A 207 -0.37 -21.25 17.14
C ARG A 207 0.71 -22.20 17.59
N HIS A 208 0.29 -23.24 18.30
CA HIS A 208 1.10 -24.37 18.67
C HIS A 208 1.28 -25.29 17.46
N ALA A 209 2.52 -25.61 17.14
CA ALA A 209 2.81 -26.65 16.16
C ALA A 209 2.80 -28.01 16.87
N GLN A 210 1.97 -28.92 16.40
CA GLN A 210 1.92 -30.31 16.91
C GLN A 210 2.71 -31.24 16.00
N ILE A 211 3.66 -31.97 16.56
CA ILE A 211 4.45 -32.99 15.89
C ILE A 211 4.15 -34.31 16.56
N SER A 212 3.80 -35.34 15.79
CA SER A 212 3.48 -36.68 16.28
C SER A 212 4.51 -37.68 15.78
N TYR A 213 4.88 -38.63 16.63
CA TYR A 213 5.67 -39.80 16.25
C TYR A 213 4.74 -40.99 16.04
N ALA A 214 5.06 -41.80 15.07
CA ALA A 214 4.46 -43.12 14.88
C ALA A 214 5.49 -44.19 15.22
#